data_037f1b67d030e9359819fb77c164ba69
#
_entry.id   037f1b67d030e9359819fb77c164ba69
#
_cell.length_a   1.000
_cell.length_b   1.000
_cell.length_c   1.000
_cell.angle_alpha   90.00
_cell.angle_beta   90.00
_cell.angle_gamma   90.00
#
_symmetry.space_group_name_H-M   'P 1'
#
loop_
_entity.id
_entity.type
_entity.pdbx_description
1 polymer ?
#
loop_
_entity_poly.entity_id
_entity_poly.type
_entity_poly.pdbx_seq_one_letter_code
_entity_poly.pdbx_strand_id
1 'polypeptide(L)'
;MNGIHWVLEYVNPYNPFLIDRTGRLTLGTTDPIIKRVYVSNGLKGFMLRKVIMHELAHCALVSYNLLDDLHRMVKPECLLEAEESLCNFIADYGLKIVRISDNMTRVDLL
;
A
#
# COMPACT_ATOMS: atom_id res chain seq x y z
N MET A 1 6.01 -8.61 -7.97
CA MET A 1 6.64 -8.41 -6.65
C MET A 1 6.92 -9.77 -6.04
N ASN A 2 8.14 -10.07 -5.78
CA ASN A 2 8.60 -11.38 -5.30
C ASN A 2 8.04 -12.57 -6.11
N GLY A 3 8.08 -12.49 -7.42
CA GLY A 3 7.54 -13.51 -8.34
C GLY A 3 6.02 -13.53 -8.49
N ILE A 4 5.29 -12.73 -7.70
CA ILE A 4 3.84 -12.62 -7.79
C ILE A 4 3.48 -11.47 -8.73
N HIS A 5 2.62 -11.76 -9.70
CA HIS A 5 2.14 -10.77 -10.65
C HIS A 5 0.90 -10.07 -10.11
N TRP A 6 1.01 -8.76 -9.91
CA TRP A 6 -0.09 -7.89 -9.51
C TRP A 6 -0.53 -7.04 -10.69
N VAL A 7 -1.82 -6.78 -10.78
CA VAL A 7 -2.39 -5.89 -11.81
C VAL A 7 -3.01 -4.69 -11.11
N LEU A 8 -2.63 -3.49 -11.53
CA LEU A 8 -3.25 -2.26 -11.08
C LEU A 8 -4.26 -1.81 -12.12
N GLU A 9 -5.48 -1.53 -11.69
CA GLU A 9 -6.58 -1.11 -12.55
C GLU A 9 -7.18 0.21 -12.03
N TYR A 10 -7.29 1.19 -12.92
CA TYR A 10 -7.99 2.43 -12.61
C TYR A 10 -9.49 2.24 -12.86
N VAL A 11 -10.31 2.64 -11.90
CA VAL A 11 -11.76 2.49 -11.96
C VAL A 11 -12.46 3.80 -11.62
N ASN A 12 -13.74 3.88 -11.97
CA ASN A 12 -14.57 5.03 -11.62
C ASN A 12 -14.58 5.23 -10.10
N PRO A 13 -14.60 6.50 -9.61
CA PRO A 13 -14.58 6.78 -8.16
C PRO A 13 -15.72 6.15 -7.36
N TYR A 14 -16.80 5.76 -7.98
CA TYR A 14 -17.94 5.11 -7.32
C TYR A 14 -18.00 3.60 -7.58
N ASN A 15 -16.96 3.02 -8.19
CA ASN A 15 -16.91 1.59 -8.47
C ASN A 15 -16.94 0.79 -7.16
N PRO A 16 -17.80 -0.26 -7.06
CA PRO A 16 -17.88 -1.10 -5.85
C PRO A 16 -16.58 -1.78 -5.46
N PHE A 17 -15.65 -1.99 -6.38
CA PHE A 17 -14.33 -2.53 -6.07
C PHE A 17 -13.49 -1.61 -5.17
N LEU A 18 -13.87 -0.34 -5.04
CA LEU A 18 -13.23 0.60 -4.11
C LEU A 18 -13.81 0.53 -2.69
N ILE A 19 -14.79 -0.30 -2.44
CA ILE A 19 -15.31 -0.53 -1.09
C ILE A 19 -14.38 -1.50 -0.37
N ASP A 20 -13.84 -1.06 0.77
CA ASP A 20 -12.88 -1.83 1.55
C ASP A 20 -13.55 -2.86 2.47
N ARG A 21 -12.73 -3.56 3.27
CA ARG A 21 -13.18 -4.58 4.23
C ARG A 21 -14.10 -4.04 5.32
N THR A 22 -14.10 -2.74 5.55
CA THR A 22 -14.97 -2.06 6.52
C THR A 22 -16.30 -1.61 5.93
N GLY A 23 -16.49 -1.80 4.63
CA GLY A 23 -17.69 -1.36 3.90
C GLY A 23 -17.65 0.10 3.48
N ARG A 24 -16.50 0.76 3.58
CA ARG A 24 -16.33 2.17 3.19
C ARG A 24 -15.84 2.28 1.76
N LEU A 25 -16.38 3.25 1.02
CA LEU A 25 -15.85 3.67 -0.28
C LEU A 25 -14.52 4.40 -0.04
N THR A 26 -13.46 3.94 -0.71
CA THR A 26 -12.11 4.47 -0.57
C THR A 26 -11.54 4.94 -1.91
N LEU A 27 -10.31 5.41 -1.90
CA LEU A 27 -9.60 5.86 -3.11
C LEU A 27 -8.78 4.74 -3.74
N GLY A 28 -8.55 3.65 -3.03
CA GLY A 28 -7.85 2.49 -3.53
C GLY A 28 -8.10 1.27 -2.65
N THR A 29 -8.03 0.09 -3.25
CA THR A 29 -8.17 -1.19 -2.55
C THR A 29 -7.20 -2.22 -3.14
N THR A 30 -6.87 -3.23 -2.33
CA THR A 30 -6.05 -4.36 -2.75
C THR A 30 -6.82 -5.66 -2.51
N ASP A 31 -6.96 -6.47 -3.55
CA ASP A 31 -7.53 -7.82 -3.44
C ASP A 31 -6.40 -8.84 -3.46
N PRO A 32 -6.07 -9.44 -2.31
CA PRO A 32 -4.95 -10.38 -2.21
C PRO A 32 -5.26 -11.76 -2.82
N ILE A 33 -6.51 -12.06 -3.07
CA ILE A 33 -6.93 -13.35 -3.63
C ILE A 33 -6.64 -13.38 -5.13
N ILE A 34 -7.11 -12.37 -5.86
CA ILE A 34 -6.92 -12.28 -7.32
C ILE A 34 -5.71 -11.44 -7.71
N LYS A 35 -4.94 -10.92 -6.74
CA LYS A 35 -3.73 -10.12 -6.95
C LYS A 35 -3.99 -8.88 -7.81
N ARG A 36 -5.03 -8.12 -7.43
CA ARG A 36 -5.40 -6.87 -8.09
C ARG A 36 -5.43 -5.70 -7.12
N VAL A 37 -5.01 -4.56 -7.65
CA VAL A 37 -5.13 -3.26 -6.98
C VAL A 37 -6.07 -2.40 -7.80
N TYR A 38 -7.07 -1.82 -7.16
CA TYR A 38 -7.99 -0.86 -7.78
C TYR A 38 -7.71 0.53 -7.27
N VAL A 39 -7.64 1.49 -8.17
CA VAL A 39 -7.37 2.89 -7.83
C VAL A 39 -8.39 3.79 -8.52
N SER A 40 -8.94 4.76 -7.80
CA SER A 40 -9.85 5.75 -8.36
C SER A 40 -9.17 6.54 -9.48
N ASN A 41 -9.81 6.63 -10.64
CA ASN A 41 -9.25 7.28 -11.83
C ASN A 41 -9.25 8.82 -11.76
N GLY A 42 -9.85 9.40 -10.73
CA GLY A 42 -9.88 10.85 -10.54
C GLY A 42 -8.67 11.43 -9.81
N LEU A 43 -7.77 10.58 -9.32
CA LEU A 43 -6.61 11.02 -8.54
C LEU A 43 -5.47 11.48 -9.43
N LYS A 44 -4.72 12.51 -8.96
CA LYS A 44 -3.57 13.06 -9.66
C LYS A 44 -2.46 13.46 -8.69
N GLY A 45 -1.22 13.57 -9.19
CA GLY A 45 -0.09 14.13 -8.48
C GLY A 45 0.24 13.39 -7.18
N PHE A 46 0.46 14.17 -6.14
CA PHE A 46 0.87 13.65 -4.82
C PHE A 46 -0.15 12.67 -4.23
N MET A 47 -1.45 12.98 -4.37
CA MET A 47 -2.50 12.12 -3.83
C MET A 47 -2.55 10.77 -4.52
N LEU A 48 -2.40 10.74 -5.85
CA LEU A 48 -2.33 9.49 -6.61
C LEU A 48 -1.15 8.64 -6.14
N ARG A 49 0.03 9.24 -5.99
CA ARG A 49 1.23 8.54 -5.51
C ARG A 49 1.03 7.96 -4.12
N LYS A 50 0.45 8.73 -3.22
CA LYS A 50 0.20 8.31 -1.84
C LYS A 50 -0.73 7.09 -1.80
N VAL A 51 -1.81 7.11 -2.57
CA VAL A 51 -2.77 5.99 -2.64
C VAL A 51 -2.08 4.75 -3.23
N ILE A 52 -1.34 4.90 -4.32
CA ILE A 52 -0.62 3.77 -4.93
C ILE A 52 0.41 3.18 -3.95
N MET A 53 1.18 4.01 -3.25
CA MET A 53 2.16 3.52 -2.27
C MET A 53 1.49 2.76 -1.13
N HIS A 54 0.33 3.22 -0.65
CA HIS A 54 -0.45 2.53 0.38
C HIS A 54 -0.88 1.14 -0.10
N GLU A 55 -1.44 1.05 -1.30
CA GLU A 55 -1.90 -0.23 -1.85
C GLU A 55 -0.72 -1.17 -2.19
N LEU A 56 0.38 -0.64 -2.70
CA LEU A 56 1.59 -1.44 -2.93
C LEU A 56 2.19 -1.97 -1.63
N ALA A 57 2.03 -1.27 -0.52
CA ALA A 57 2.44 -1.77 0.80
C ALA A 57 1.64 -3.01 1.19
N HIS A 58 0.32 -3.02 0.96
CA HIS A 58 -0.48 -4.23 1.13
C HIS A 58 0.02 -5.37 0.24
N CYS A 59 0.33 -5.09 -1.01
CA CYS A 59 0.89 -6.09 -1.94
C CYS A 59 2.21 -6.66 -1.41
N ALA A 60 3.07 -5.83 -0.85
CA ALA A 60 4.35 -6.26 -0.30
C ALA A 60 4.17 -7.20 0.91
N LEU A 61 3.26 -6.87 1.80
CA LEU A 61 2.95 -7.72 2.96
C LEU A 61 2.52 -9.13 2.52
N VAL A 62 1.72 -9.23 1.47
CA VAL A 62 1.29 -10.51 0.91
C VAL A 62 2.42 -11.18 0.16
N SER A 63 3.10 -10.46 -0.74
CA SER A 63 4.09 -11.03 -1.66
C SER A 63 5.35 -11.56 -0.96
N TYR A 64 5.73 -10.93 0.15
CA TYR A 64 6.92 -11.33 0.93
C TYR A 64 6.58 -12.13 2.18
N ASN A 65 5.34 -12.59 2.32
CA ASN A 65 4.85 -13.39 3.46
C ASN A 65 5.06 -12.70 4.81
N LEU A 66 4.91 -11.37 4.85
CA LEU A 66 5.11 -10.57 6.06
C LEU A 66 3.84 -10.41 6.89
N LEU A 67 2.69 -10.75 6.31
CA LEU A 67 1.39 -10.56 6.98
C LEU A 67 1.27 -11.41 8.25
N ASP A 68 1.73 -12.66 8.19
CA ASP A 68 1.73 -13.55 9.36
C ASP A 68 2.65 -13.03 10.47
N ASP A 69 3.81 -12.48 10.10
CA ASP A 69 4.73 -11.89 11.07
C ASP A 69 4.09 -10.69 11.76
N LEU A 70 3.44 -9.82 11.00
CA LEU A 70 2.71 -8.68 11.54
C LEU A 70 1.60 -9.13 12.49
N HIS A 71 0.83 -10.16 12.10
CA HIS A 71 -0.27 -10.68 12.90
C HIS A 71 0.19 -11.30 14.22
N ARG A 72 1.41 -11.84 14.28
CA ARG A 72 1.98 -12.36 15.53
C ARG A 72 2.42 -11.28 16.51
N MET A 73 2.63 -10.06 16.04
CA MET A 73 3.10 -8.93 16.85
C MET A 73 1.97 -8.18 17.56
N VAL A 74 0.72 -8.42 17.17
CA VAL A 74 -0.42 -7.66 17.66
C VAL A 74 -1.54 -8.60 18.14
N LYS A 75 -2.45 -8.05 18.95
CA LYS A 75 -3.64 -8.79 19.40
C LYS A 75 -4.58 -9.06 18.23
N PRO A 76 -5.33 -10.17 18.24
CA PRO A 76 -6.25 -10.51 17.15
C PRO A 76 -7.23 -9.39 16.77
N GLU A 77 -7.72 -8.63 17.73
CA GLU A 77 -8.63 -7.51 17.50
C GLU A 77 -7.96 -6.30 16.84
N CYS A 78 -6.63 -6.26 16.78
CA CYS A 78 -5.87 -5.15 16.22
C CYS A 78 -5.25 -5.47 14.84
N LEU A 79 -5.53 -6.62 14.25
CA LEU A 79 -4.89 -7.08 13.00
C LEU A 79 -5.10 -6.10 11.85
N LEU A 80 -6.34 -5.69 11.60
CA LEU A 80 -6.66 -4.77 10.51
C LEU A 80 -6.04 -3.40 10.75
N GLU A 81 -6.16 -2.88 11.96
CA GLU A 81 -5.59 -1.59 12.33
C GLU A 81 -4.07 -1.56 12.18
N ALA A 82 -3.38 -2.63 12.59
CA ALA A 82 -1.93 -2.73 12.44
C ALA A 82 -1.49 -2.73 10.99
N GLU A 83 -2.16 -3.50 10.14
CA GLU A 83 -1.89 -3.56 8.70
C GLU A 83 -2.10 -2.19 8.06
N GLU A 84 -3.22 -1.53 8.32
CA GLU A 84 -3.52 -0.22 7.76
C GLU A 84 -2.55 0.85 8.27
N SER A 85 -2.17 0.82 9.54
CA SER A 85 -1.20 1.77 10.10
C SER A 85 0.17 1.64 9.44
N LEU A 86 0.63 0.42 9.18
CA LEU A 86 1.89 0.18 8.49
C LEU A 86 1.85 0.69 7.05
N CYS A 87 0.77 0.40 6.32
CA CYS A 87 0.60 0.88 4.95
C CYS A 87 0.51 2.41 4.89
N ASN A 88 -0.16 3.04 5.84
CA ASN A 88 -0.21 4.50 5.96
C ASN A 88 1.18 5.09 6.25
N PHE A 89 1.95 4.46 7.12
CA PHE A 89 3.32 4.90 7.41
C PHE A 89 4.17 4.91 6.14
N ILE A 90 4.11 3.85 5.35
CA ILE A 90 4.85 3.75 4.09
C ILE A 90 4.38 4.82 3.10
N ALA A 91 3.08 5.04 2.97
CA ALA A 91 2.52 6.05 2.07
C ALA A 91 2.91 7.48 2.48
N ASP A 92 2.97 7.76 3.78
CA ASP A 92 3.25 9.11 4.30
C ASP A 92 4.74 9.43 4.34
N TYR A 93 5.60 8.46 4.64
CA TYR A 93 7.02 8.69 4.93
C TYR A 93 8.00 7.92 4.05
N GLY A 94 7.57 6.90 3.33
CA GLY A 94 8.46 6.02 2.57
C GLY A 94 9.31 6.78 1.55
N LEU A 95 8.70 7.66 0.77
CA LEU A 95 9.43 8.45 -0.24
C LEU A 95 10.44 9.43 0.41
N LYS A 96 10.08 10.03 1.55
CA LYS A 96 11.00 10.89 2.30
C LYS A 96 12.24 10.12 2.75
N ILE A 97 12.06 8.94 3.29
CA ILE A 97 13.16 8.09 3.74
C ILE A 97 14.08 7.74 2.58
N VAL A 98 13.52 7.35 1.44
CA VAL A 98 14.29 7.04 0.23
C VAL A 98 15.09 8.25 -0.25
N ARG A 99 14.46 9.43 -0.30
CA ARG A 99 15.13 10.66 -0.75
C ARG A 99 16.28 11.06 0.17
N ILE A 100 16.09 10.96 1.48
CA ILE A 100 17.15 11.23 2.46
C ILE A 100 18.29 10.24 2.28
N SER A 101 17.98 8.96 2.15
CA SER A 101 18.97 7.90 1.90
C SER A 101 19.77 8.16 0.63
N ASP A 102 19.11 8.52 -0.46
CA ASP A 102 19.78 8.84 -1.72
C ASP A 102 20.73 10.02 -1.57
N ASN A 103 20.32 11.05 -0.86
CA ASN A 103 21.17 12.22 -0.61
C ASN A 103 22.39 11.87 0.23
N MET A 104 22.24 11.04 1.26
CA MET A 104 23.33 10.61 2.11
C MET A 104 24.34 9.74 1.36
N THR A 105 23.88 8.83 0.51
CA THR A 105 24.76 7.96 -0.29
C THR A 105 25.48 8.73 -1.39
N ARG A 106 24.88 9.77 -1.95
CA ARG A 106 25.55 10.64 -2.92
C ARG A 106 26.73 11.40 -2.31
N VAL A 107 26.61 11.83 -1.07
CA VAL A 107 27.70 12.51 -0.35
C VAL A 107 28.89 11.56 -0.21
N ASP A 108 28.66 10.28 0.05
CA ASP A 108 29.71 9.27 0.19
C ASP A 108 30.39 8.91 -1.13
N LEU A 109 29.76 9.21 -2.27
CA LEU A 109 30.33 8.98 -3.61
C LEU A 109 31.23 10.11 -4.10
N LEU A 110 31.22 11.24 -3.44
CA LEU A 110 32.02 12.39 -3.76
C LEU A 110 33.34 12.37 -3.00
#